data_053b53fdba739493dc8eee082b9943b7
#
_entry.id   053b53fdba739493dc8eee082b9943b7
#
_cell.length_a   1.000
_cell.length_b   1.000
_cell.length_c   1.000
_cell.angle_alpha   90.00
_cell.angle_beta   90.00
_cell.angle_gamma   90.00
#
_symmetry.space_group_name_H-M   'P 1'
#
loop_
_entity.id
_entity.type
_entity.pdbx_description
1 polymer ?
#
loop_
_entity_poly.entity_id
_entity_poly.type
_entity_poly.pdbx_seq_one_letter_code
_entity_poly.pdbx_strand_id
1 'polypeptide(L)'
;ASDVYKRQIEKLQKYEVDFGEVNLADAGSGAVQIMTIHKSKGLEFPVVFAAGMGKQFNFQDINAKFLIHPELGFGVDAIFPEKRLIVSAMQKQIIRRELKRESLGEELRVLYVALTRAKEKLIITGSMGNIEAALRSVSRYMHSEETLLPLGVRSEARSYWSYILPALVRHPAMKELLAEYGIFGKPEKICEENADFLISKVTLGELVQGEILDQTDAQLREAFFREWDSEKIYDENIRQVLKEKFDFSYPYAYLRELPVKVSVSELKKRKYADEEEKESALYPESEMVQILSLIHI
;
A
#
# COMPACT_ATOMS: atom_id res chain seq x y z
N ALA A 1 31.09 -12.09 22.46
CA ALA A 1 30.29 -11.59 21.30
C ALA A 1 28.84 -11.23 21.67
N SER A 2 28.17 -12.06 22.50
CA SER A 2 26.76 -11.85 22.91
C SER A 2 26.51 -10.51 23.63
N ASP A 3 27.42 -10.07 24.53
CA ASP A 3 27.22 -8.84 25.31
C ASP A 3 27.39 -7.54 24.52
N VAL A 4 28.15 -7.57 23.44
CA VAL A 4 28.31 -6.40 22.56
C VAL A 4 27.02 -6.15 21.78
N TYR A 5 26.36 -7.20 21.29
CA TYR A 5 25.09 -7.09 20.57
C TYR A 5 23.95 -6.66 21.50
N LYS A 6 23.90 -7.17 22.74
CA LYS A 6 22.93 -6.72 23.75
C LYS A 6 23.06 -5.24 24.05
N ARG A 7 24.28 -4.75 24.28
CA ARG A 7 24.53 -3.30 24.49
C ARG A 7 24.20 -2.45 23.28
N GLN A 8 24.40 -2.96 22.08
CA GLN A 8 23.98 -2.26 20.86
C GLN A 8 22.46 -2.16 20.77
N ILE A 9 21.74 -3.25 21.01
CA ILE A 9 20.27 -3.27 21.01
C ILE A 9 19.70 -2.33 22.07
N GLU A 10 20.25 -2.35 23.30
CA GLU A 10 19.85 -1.45 24.39
C GLU A 10 20.12 0.03 24.04
N LYS A 11 21.23 0.34 23.40
CA LYS A 11 21.52 1.69 22.88
C LYS A 11 20.53 2.11 21.80
N LEU A 12 20.19 1.24 20.87
CA LEU A 12 19.28 1.51 19.78
C LEU A 12 17.86 1.76 20.31
N GLN A 13 17.41 0.98 21.30
CA GLN A 13 16.14 1.20 21.99
C GLN A 13 16.12 2.51 22.80
N LYS A 14 17.24 2.85 23.43
CA LYS A 14 17.37 4.07 24.25
C LYS A 14 17.41 5.36 23.45
N TYR A 15 17.87 5.31 22.21
CA TYR A 15 18.00 6.49 21.33
C TYR A 15 16.89 6.59 20.28
N GLU A 16 15.85 5.72 20.37
CA GLU A 16 14.75 5.69 19.39
C GLU A 16 15.25 5.83 17.94
N VAL A 17 16.37 5.17 17.63
CA VAL A 17 16.90 5.20 16.27
C VAL A 17 15.91 4.44 15.41
N ASP A 18 15.13 5.19 14.65
CA ASP A 18 14.28 4.65 13.59
C ASP A 18 15.20 4.03 12.54
N PHE A 19 15.34 2.72 12.62
CA PHE A 19 15.90 1.96 11.52
C PHE A 19 14.89 2.07 10.40
N GLY A 20 15.14 2.96 9.46
CA GLY A 20 14.32 3.10 8.28
C GLY A 20 13.89 1.71 7.81
N GLU A 21 12.61 1.55 7.49
CA GLU A 21 12.00 0.29 7.07
C GLU A 21 12.97 -0.50 6.20
N VAL A 22 13.42 -1.64 6.71
CA VAL A 22 14.23 -2.58 5.93
C VAL A 22 13.31 -3.03 4.80
N ASN A 23 13.58 -2.57 3.59
CA ASN A 23 12.93 -3.08 2.38
C ASN A 23 13.35 -4.54 2.18
N LEU A 24 12.75 -5.45 2.94
CA LEU A 24 12.95 -6.89 2.81
C LEU A 24 12.29 -7.47 1.56
N ALA A 25 11.51 -6.68 0.86
CA ALA A 25 10.91 -7.09 -0.40
C ALA A 25 11.84 -6.73 -1.56
N ASP A 26 12.74 -7.62 -1.90
CA ASP A 26 13.24 -7.69 -3.26
C ASP A 26 12.04 -7.71 -4.22
N ALA A 27 12.08 -6.88 -5.25
CA ALA A 27 11.01 -6.71 -6.23
C ALA A 27 10.61 -8.01 -6.98
N GLY A 28 11.23 -9.15 -6.62
CA GLY A 28 10.98 -10.48 -7.17
C GLY A 28 10.27 -11.46 -6.24
N SER A 29 9.94 -11.09 -5.00
CA SER A 29 9.42 -12.05 -4.00
C SER A 29 7.93 -12.36 -4.10
N GLY A 30 7.16 -11.75 -5.03
CA GLY A 30 5.71 -11.95 -5.13
C GLY A 30 4.92 -11.49 -3.89
N ALA A 31 5.52 -10.68 -3.01
CA ALA A 31 4.91 -10.21 -1.78
C ALA A 31 3.96 -9.03 -2.00
N VAL A 32 2.87 -8.98 -1.22
CA VAL A 32 1.97 -7.84 -1.17
C VAL A 32 2.63 -6.70 -0.38
N GLN A 33 2.73 -5.53 -0.99
CA GLN A 33 3.31 -4.34 -0.35
C GLN A 33 2.21 -3.46 0.25
N ILE A 34 2.31 -3.15 1.54
CA ILE A 34 1.43 -2.21 2.25
C ILE A 34 2.22 -0.93 2.50
N MET A 35 1.69 0.19 2.01
CA MET A 35 2.37 1.49 2.14
C MET A 35 1.37 2.64 2.19
N THR A 36 1.84 3.82 2.60
CA THR A 36 1.03 5.04 2.51
C THR A 36 0.99 5.54 1.06
N ILE A 37 -0.06 6.29 0.71
CA ILE A 37 -0.18 6.90 -0.64
C ILE A 37 1.03 7.79 -0.93
N HIS A 38 1.57 8.51 0.05
CA HIS A 38 2.74 9.34 -0.12
C HIS A 38 3.99 8.55 -0.52
N LYS A 39 4.21 7.38 0.09
CA LYS A 39 5.33 6.49 -0.25
C LYS A 39 5.18 5.87 -1.65
N SER A 40 3.97 5.75 -2.17
CA SER A 40 3.71 5.22 -3.51
C SER A 40 3.98 6.21 -4.64
N LYS A 41 4.29 7.48 -4.33
CA LYS A 41 4.56 8.49 -5.35
C LYS A 41 5.76 8.09 -6.22
N GLY A 42 5.55 8.05 -7.54
CA GLY A 42 6.59 7.64 -8.51
C GLY A 42 6.70 6.13 -8.72
N LEU A 43 6.00 5.32 -7.94
CA LEU A 43 5.91 3.86 -8.13
C LEU A 43 4.66 3.51 -8.92
N GLU A 44 4.67 2.36 -9.59
CA GLU A 44 3.52 1.83 -10.31
C GLU A 44 3.42 0.32 -10.06
N PHE A 45 2.19 -0.18 -9.92
CA PHE A 45 1.92 -1.57 -9.60
C PHE A 45 0.86 -2.15 -10.55
N PRO A 46 0.92 -3.44 -10.90
CA PRO A 46 -0.11 -4.07 -11.73
C PRO A 46 -1.51 -3.93 -11.11
N VAL A 47 -1.63 -4.25 -9.82
CA VAL A 47 -2.89 -4.19 -9.07
C VAL A 47 -2.71 -3.32 -7.83
N VAL A 48 -3.63 -2.39 -7.59
CA VAL A 48 -3.59 -1.48 -6.44
C VAL A 48 -4.91 -1.53 -5.68
N PHE A 49 -4.82 -1.72 -4.37
CA PHE A 49 -5.92 -1.55 -3.43
C PHE A 49 -5.82 -0.19 -2.75
N ALA A 50 -6.66 0.75 -3.16
CA ALA A 50 -6.78 2.04 -2.49
C ALA A 50 -7.80 1.91 -1.35
N ALA A 51 -7.32 1.64 -0.14
CA ALA A 51 -8.15 1.33 1.01
C ALA A 51 -8.42 2.54 1.91
N GLY A 52 -9.52 2.47 2.67
CA GLY A 52 -9.83 3.48 3.69
C GLY A 52 -10.41 4.78 3.16
N MET A 53 -11.05 4.80 1.98
CA MET A 53 -11.58 6.01 1.35
C MET A 53 -12.72 6.69 2.15
N GLY A 54 -13.28 6.00 3.17
CA GLY A 54 -14.26 6.54 4.09
C GLY A 54 -13.67 7.34 5.27
N LYS A 55 -12.35 7.27 5.49
CA LYS A 55 -11.70 7.98 6.59
C LYS A 55 -11.87 9.49 6.42
N GLN A 56 -12.27 10.15 7.51
CA GLN A 56 -12.46 11.59 7.51
C GLN A 56 -11.12 12.32 7.49
N PHE A 57 -11.07 13.43 6.78
CA PHE A 57 -9.93 14.33 6.75
C PHE A 57 -9.72 14.98 8.13
N ASN A 58 -8.47 15.20 8.49
CA ASN A 58 -8.14 15.85 9.74
C ASN A 58 -8.07 17.37 9.57
N PHE A 59 -8.94 18.09 10.28
CA PHE A 59 -9.00 19.55 10.29
C PHE A 59 -8.69 20.13 11.67
N GLN A 60 -7.97 19.43 12.53
CA GLN A 60 -7.66 19.89 13.87
C GLN A 60 -6.87 21.18 13.87
N ASP A 61 -5.88 21.31 13.00
CA ASP A 61 -5.01 22.48 12.90
C ASP A 61 -5.77 23.72 12.47
N ILE A 62 -6.80 23.56 11.64
CA ILE A 62 -7.66 24.66 11.16
C ILE A 62 -8.60 25.18 12.27
N ASN A 63 -8.83 24.38 13.30
CA ASN A 63 -9.68 24.73 14.45
C ASN A 63 -8.87 25.23 15.67
N ALA A 64 -7.58 25.48 15.51
CA ALA A 64 -6.72 25.99 16.59
C ALA A 64 -7.18 27.37 17.10
N LYS A 65 -6.78 27.71 18.33
CA LYS A 65 -7.13 29.01 18.95
C LYS A 65 -6.59 30.20 18.17
N PHE A 66 -5.40 30.04 17.58
CA PHE A 66 -4.85 31.02 16.65
C PHE A 66 -4.44 30.29 15.35
N LEU A 67 -4.54 31.00 14.25
CA LEU A 67 -4.19 30.50 12.92
C LEU A 67 -3.11 31.37 12.32
N ILE A 68 -2.20 30.75 11.58
CA ILE A 68 -1.13 31.45 10.86
C ILE A 68 -1.23 31.03 9.40
N HIS A 69 -1.17 32.04 8.51
CA HIS A 69 -1.13 31.79 7.07
C HIS A 69 -0.01 32.65 6.46
N PRO A 70 0.84 32.13 5.58
CA PRO A 70 1.98 32.85 5.04
C PRO A 70 1.63 34.21 4.38
N GLU A 71 0.52 34.24 3.66
CA GLU A 71 0.10 35.43 2.91
C GLU A 71 -0.91 36.32 3.69
N LEU A 72 -1.79 35.71 4.49
CA LEU A 72 -2.88 36.39 5.19
C LEU A 72 -2.51 36.79 6.62
N GLY A 73 -1.32 36.42 7.09
CA GLY A 73 -0.85 36.72 8.43
C GLY A 73 -1.44 35.83 9.50
N PHE A 74 -1.85 36.34 10.64
CA PHE A 74 -2.37 35.56 11.74
C PHE A 74 -3.78 35.96 12.14
N GLY A 75 -4.57 34.96 12.56
CA GLY A 75 -5.95 35.15 12.99
C GLY A 75 -6.15 34.69 14.43
N VAL A 76 -6.74 35.56 15.24
CA VAL A 76 -7.05 35.31 16.64
C VAL A 76 -8.53 35.58 16.93
N ASP A 77 -8.98 35.10 18.09
CA ASP A 77 -10.32 35.41 18.57
C ASP A 77 -10.27 36.71 19.38
N ALA A 78 -11.26 37.57 19.21
CA ALA A 78 -11.47 38.75 20.06
C ALA A 78 -12.13 38.30 21.35
N ILE A 79 -11.52 38.66 22.49
CA ILE A 79 -12.02 38.33 23.83
C ILE A 79 -12.55 39.59 24.47
N PHE A 80 -13.80 39.57 24.90
CA PHE A 80 -14.46 40.62 25.64
C PHE A 80 -14.75 40.15 27.08
N PRO A 81 -13.80 40.34 28.02
CA PRO A 81 -13.90 39.81 29.37
C PRO A 81 -15.13 40.32 30.14
N GLU A 82 -15.49 41.58 29.94
CA GLU A 82 -16.64 42.22 30.59
C GLU A 82 -17.96 41.55 30.23
N LYS A 83 -18.06 41.08 28.98
CA LYS A 83 -19.27 40.40 28.44
C LYS A 83 -19.14 38.91 28.49
N ARG A 84 -18.00 38.36 28.95
CA ARG A 84 -17.66 36.92 28.91
C ARG A 84 -17.88 36.33 27.51
N LEU A 85 -17.52 37.10 26.49
CA LEU A 85 -17.78 36.75 25.09
C LEU A 85 -16.44 36.56 24.35
N ILE A 86 -16.34 35.49 23.59
CA ILE A 86 -15.24 35.21 22.64
C ILE A 86 -15.86 35.21 21.25
N VAL A 87 -15.37 36.08 20.39
CA VAL A 87 -15.85 36.19 19.00
C VAL A 87 -14.69 35.93 18.07
N SER A 88 -14.90 35.03 17.11
CA SER A 88 -13.90 34.78 16.08
C SER A 88 -13.78 36.00 15.17
N ALA A 89 -12.59 36.62 15.15
CA ALA A 89 -12.31 37.76 14.30
C ALA A 89 -12.51 37.40 12.81
N MET A 90 -12.96 38.35 12.01
CA MET A 90 -13.18 38.11 10.57
C MET A 90 -11.93 37.60 9.87
N GLN A 91 -10.77 38.15 10.21
CA GLN A 91 -9.48 37.73 9.69
C GLN A 91 -9.22 36.23 9.99
N LYS A 92 -9.50 35.75 11.22
CA LYS A 92 -9.38 34.35 11.57
C LYS A 92 -10.32 33.46 10.75
N GLN A 93 -11.52 33.93 10.47
CA GLN A 93 -12.49 33.18 9.65
C GLN A 93 -12.02 33.07 8.19
N ILE A 94 -11.44 34.13 7.64
CA ILE A 94 -10.88 34.14 6.28
C ILE A 94 -9.70 33.16 6.22
N ILE A 95 -8.75 33.25 7.16
CA ILE A 95 -7.60 32.35 7.22
C ILE A 95 -8.05 30.89 7.37
N ARG A 96 -9.02 30.63 8.25
CA ARG A 96 -9.60 29.27 8.42
C ARG A 96 -10.15 28.70 7.12
N ARG A 97 -10.88 29.54 6.37
CA ARG A 97 -11.46 29.15 5.09
C ARG A 97 -10.37 28.86 4.05
N GLU A 98 -9.33 29.65 4.01
CA GLU A 98 -8.22 29.47 3.09
C GLU A 98 -7.41 28.21 3.42
N LEU A 99 -7.01 28.01 4.67
CA LEU A 99 -6.33 26.81 5.13
C LEU A 99 -7.13 25.54 4.84
N LYS A 100 -8.47 25.61 5.03
CA LYS A 100 -9.35 24.48 4.67
C LYS A 100 -9.30 24.20 3.17
N ARG A 101 -9.33 25.24 2.33
CA ARG A 101 -9.28 25.10 0.87
C ARG A 101 -7.95 24.49 0.42
N GLU A 102 -6.85 24.92 0.98
CA GLU A 102 -5.51 24.40 0.70
C GLU A 102 -5.40 22.93 1.12
N SER A 103 -5.82 22.62 2.35
CA SER A 103 -5.84 21.23 2.86
C SER A 103 -6.65 20.30 1.97
N LEU A 104 -7.85 20.71 1.54
CA LEU A 104 -8.67 19.94 0.61
C LEU A 104 -8.01 19.79 -0.77
N GLY A 105 -7.26 20.80 -1.21
CA GLY A 105 -6.47 20.74 -2.44
C GLY A 105 -5.36 19.69 -2.35
N GLU A 106 -4.66 19.62 -1.22
CA GLU A 106 -3.65 18.58 -0.99
C GLU A 106 -4.27 17.18 -0.92
N GLU A 107 -5.39 17.01 -0.20
CA GLU A 107 -6.11 15.72 -0.17
C GLU A 107 -6.55 15.26 -1.57
N LEU A 108 -6.98 16.19 -2.42
CA LEU A 108 -7.32 15.87 -3.80
C LEU A 108 -6.09 15.44 -4.63
N ARG A 109 -4.93 16.07 -4.40
CA ARG A 109 -3.66 15.63 -5.02
C ARG A 109 -3.24 14.25 -4.53
N VAL A 110 -3.41 13.97 -3.25
CA VAL A 110 -3.14 12.64 -2.67
C VAL A 110 -4.07 11.58 -3.30
N LEU A 111 -5.36 11.90 -3.46
CA LEU A 111 -6.31 11.03 -4.16
C LEU A 111 -5.87 10.77 -5.61
N TYR A 112 -5.47 11.82 -6.34
CA TYR A 112 -4.94 11.66 -7.70
C TYR A 112 -3.74 10.71 -7.74
N VAL A 113 -2.79 10.85 -6.81
CA VAL A 113 -1.67 9.94 -6.71
C VAL A 113 -2.15 8.50 -6.49
N ALA A 114 -3.09 8.26 -5.57
CA ALA A 114 -3.62 6.92 -5.31
C ALA A 114 -4.26 6.29 -6.55
N LEU A 115 -5.09 7.06 -7.27
CA LEU A 115 -5.82 6.57 -8.45
C LEU A 115 -4.91 6.29 -9.66
N THR A 116 -3.72 6.90 -9.70
CA THR A 116 -2.79 6.77 -10.83
C THR A 116 -1.67 5.75 -10.59
N ARG A 117 -1.72 4.96 -9.53
CA ARG A 117 -0.66 3.96 -9.23
C ARG A 117 -0.89 2.62 -9.93
N ALA A 118 -2.14 2.30 -10.27
CA ALA A 118 -2.47 1.04 -10.91
C ALA A 118 -2.17 1.06 -12.41
N LYS A 119 -1.53 0.00 -12.91
CA LYS A 119 -1.33 -0.23 -14.34
C LYS A 119 -2.49 -0.98 -14.99
N GLU A 120 -3.02 -1.99 -14.29
CA GLU A 120 -4.01 -2.91 -14.83
C GLU A 120 -5.33 -2.83 -14.07
N LYS A 121 -5.28 -2.93 -12.73
CA LYS A 121 -6.49 -2.99 -11.90
C LYS A 121 -6.40 -2.12 -10.67
N LEU A 122 -7.38 -1.24 -10.50
CA LEU A 122 -7.57 -0.41 -9.31
C LEU A 122 -8.78 -0.88 -8.54
N ILE A 123 -8.60 -1.19 -7.26
CA ILE A 123 -9.66 -1.61 -6.35
C ILE A 123 -9.78 -0.55 -5.25
N ILE A 124 -10.90 0.15 -5.21
CA ILE A 124 -11.16 1.21 -4.24
C ILE A 124 -12.06 0.65 -3.16
N THR A 125 -11.64 0.73 -1.90
CA THR A 125 -12.42 0.23 -0.77
C THR A 125 -12.57 1.27 0.33
N GLY A 126 -13.67 1.20 1.06
CA GLY A 126 -13.88 2.05 2.23
C GLY A 126 -15.22 1.78 2.88
N SER A 127 -15.30 2.06 4.17
CA SER A 127 -16.53 1.93 4.96
C SER A 127 -17.36 3.20 4.91
N MET A 128 -18.67 3.03 5.11
CA MET A 128 -19.65 4.10 5.13
C MET A 128 -20.72 3.78 6.16
N GLY A 129 -21.01 4.71 7.07
CA GLY A 129 -22.00 4.46 8.13
C GLY A 129 -23.44 4.38 7.62
N ASN A 130 -23.77 5.20 6.63
CA ASN A 130 -25.11 5.21 6.00
C ASN A 130 -24.96 5.45 4.50
N ILE A 131 -24.99 4.36 3.75
CA ILE A 131 -24.84 4.39 2.29
C ILE A 131 -26.05 5.03 1.62
N GLU A 132 -27.27 4.79 2.12
CA GLU A 132 -28.49 5.36 1.56
C GLU A 132 -28.48 6.89 1.62
N ALA A 133 -28.19 7.45 2.80
CA ALA A 133 -28.09 8.90 2.97
C ALA A 133 -27.00 9.50 2.07
N ALA A 134 -25.86 8.83 1.93
CA ALA A 134 -24.78 9.24 1.06
C ALA A 134 -25.23 9.25 -0.41
N LEU A 135 -25.82 8.17 -0.90
CA LEU A 135 -26.31 8.05 -2.28
C LEU A 135 -27.41 9.09 -2.58
N ARG A 136 -28.38 9.29 -1.66
CA ARG A 136 -29.39 10.34 -1.81
C ARG A 136 -28.81 11.74 -1.89
N SER A 137 -27.77 12.02 -1.10
CA SER A 137 -27.09 13.33 -1.13
C SER A 137 -26.41 13.63 -2.46
N VAL A 138 -25.84 12.61 -3.12
CA VAL A 138 -25.11 12.75 -4.38
C VAL A 138 -25.97 12.53 -5.62
N SER A 139 -27.17 11.95 -5.50
CA SER A 139 -28.06 11.66 -6.64
C SER A 139 -28.44 12.90 -7.46
N ARG A 140 -28.46 14.08 -6.84
CA ARG A 140 -28.69 15.38 -7.52
C ARG A 140 -27.63 15.69 -8.60
N TYR A 141 -26.44 15.06 -8.52
CA TYR A 141 -25.38 15.26 -9.51
C TYR A 141 -25.46 14.31 -10.69
N MET A 142 -26.41 13.36 -10.67
CA MET A 142 -26.59 12.35 -11.72
C MET A 142 -26.84 12.97 -13.11
N HIS A 143 -27.53 14.11 -13.13
CA HIS A 143 -27.90 14.84 -14.34
C HIS A 143 -26.96 16.02 -14.65
N SER A 144 -25.83 16.13 -13.97
CA SER A 144 -24.89 17.23 -14.23
C SER A 144 -24.10 16.96 -15.50
N GLU A 145 -24.22 17.84 -16.47
CA GLU A 145 -23.45 17.81 -17.72
C GLU A 145 -22.04 18.37 -17.57
N GLU A 146 -21.76 19.07 -16.45
CA GLU A 146 -20.45 19.65 -16.19
C GLU A 146 -19.43 18.56 -15.83
N THR A 147 -18.27 18.58 -16.48
CA THR A 147 -17.16 17.68 -16.17
C THR A 147 -16.65 17.89 -14.75
N LEU A 148 -16.56 19.15 -14.30
CA LEU A 148 -16.08 19.51 -12.97
C LEU A 148 -17.23 19.44 -11.95
N LEU A 149 -16.93 18.85 -10.79
CA LEU A 149 -17.84 18.93 -9.64
C LEU A 149 -17.95 20.40 -9.15
N PRO A 150 -19.16 20.85 -8.79
CA PRO A 150 -19.38 22.19 -8.27
C PRO A 150 -18.44 22.54 -7.10
N LEU A 151 -18.02 23.80 -7.02
CA LEU A 151 -17.11 24.27 -5.98
C LEU A 151 -17.63 23.94 -4.57
N GLY A 152 -18.94 24.05 -4.32
CA GLY A 152 -19.55 23.72 -3.04
C GLY A 152 -19.29 22.28 -2.63
N VAL A 153 -19.39 21.32 -3.56
CA VAL A 153 -19.09 19.89 -3.28
C VAL A 153 -17.62 19.72 -2.92
N ARG A 154 -16.74 20.32 -3.69
CA ARG A 154 -15.30 20.21 -3.47
C ARG A 154 -14.84 20.85 -2.18
N SER A 155 -15.42 22.00 -1.78
CA SER A 155 -15.06 22.74 -0.58
C SER A 155 -15.66 22.17 0.73
N GLU A 156 -16.66 21.30 0.63
CA GLU A 156 -17.33 20.66 1.78
C GLU A 156 -16.94 19.20 1.96
N ALA A 157 -16.00 18.70 1.17
CA ALA A 157 -15.55 17.33 1.25
C ALA A 157 -14.99 17.02 2.65
N ARG A 158 -15.31 15.83 3.16
CA ARG A 158 -14.87 15.34 4.48
C ARG A 158 -14.07 14.06 4.41
N SER A 159 -14.15 13.34 3.29
CA SER A 159 -13.44 12.10 3.02
C SER A 159 -13.25 11.96 1.51
N TYR A 160 -12.46 11.00 1.08
CA TYR A 160 -12.30 10.72 -0.34
C TYR A 160 -13.60 10.27 -1.01
N TRP A 161 -14.53 9.62 -0.27
CA TRP A 161 -15.87 9.33 -0.81
C TRP A 161 -16.63 10.59 -1.23
N SER A 162 -16.37 11.73 -0.60
CA SER A 162 -17.01 13.02 -0.97
C SER A 162 -16.61 13.49 -2.38
N TYR A 163 -15.51 12.99 -2.92
CA TYR A 163 -15.10 13.25 -4.31
C TYR A 163 -15.49 12.10 -5.25
N ILE A 164 -15.34 10.86 -4.80
CA ILE A 164 -15.55 9.67 -5.62
C ILE A 164 -17.02 9.44 -5.93
N LEU A 165 -17.91 9.49 -4.93
CA LEU A 165 -19.34 9.18 -5.12
C LEU A 165 -20.05 10.14 -6.07
N PRO A 166 -19.86 11.49 -5.98
CA PRO A 166 -20.49 12.40 -6.93
C PRO A 166 -19.99 12.23 -8.38
N ALA A 167 -18.79 11.69 -8.56
CA ALA A 167 -18.30 11.31 -9.88
C ALA A 167 -18.92 10.00 -10.36
N LEU A 168 -18.91 8.96 -9.51
CA LEU A 168 -19.44 7.63 -9.84
C LEU A 168 -20.96 7.61 -10.09
N VAL A 169 -21.74 8.42 -9.38
CA VAL A 169 -23.20 8.45 -9.54
C VAL A 169 -23.64 8.79 -10.98
N ARG A 170 -22.75 9.40 -11.75
CA ARG A 170 -22.94 9.71 -13.17
C ARG A 170 -22.60 8.53 -14.09
N HIS A 171 -22.00 7.46 -13.58
CA HIS A 171 -21.62 6.30 -14.36
C HIS A 171 -22.74 5.25 -14.39
N PRO A 172 -23.02 4.60 -15.55
CA PRO A 172 -24.06 3.58 -15.68
C PRO A 172 -23.94 2.41 -14.71
N ALA A 173 -22.73 2.04 -14.30
CA ALA A 173 -22.48 0.97 -13.33
C ALA A 173 -23.12 1.20 -11.96
N MET A 174 -23.45 2.45 -11.59
CA MET A 174 -24.15 2.78 -10.34
C MET A 174 -25.65 2.49 -10.40
N LYS A 175 -26.22 2.22 -11.58
CA LYS A 175 -27.67 2.10 -11.77
C LYS A 175 -28.31 1.04 -10.87
N GLU A 176 -27.69 -0.13 -10.77
CA GLU A 176 -28.21 -1.25 -9.96
C GLU A 176 -28.18 -0.89 -8.47
N LEU A 177 -27.06 -0.36 -7.98
CA LEU A 177 -26.93 0.06 -6.59
C LEU A 177 -27.90 1.19 -6.24
N LEU A 178 -28.11 2.15 -7.11
CA LEU A 178 -29.05 3.26 -6.90
C LEU A 178 -30.50 2.76 -6.88
N ALA A 179 -30.86 1.82 -7.78
CA ALA A 179 -32.19 1.22 -7.84
C ALA A 179 -32.54 0.44 -6.55
N GLU A 180 -31.57 -0.21 -5.92
CA GLU A 180 -31.75 -0.89 -4.63
C GLU A 180 -32.29 0.07 -3.54
N TYR A 181 -31.88 1.35 -3.59
CA TYR A 181 -32.34 2.39 -2.66
C TYR A 181 -33.47 3.26 -3.19
N GLY A 182 -34.14 2.84 -4.26
CA GLY A 182 -35.26 3.56 -4.86
C GLY A 182 -34.85 4.90 -5.49
N ILE A 183 -33.61 5.04 -5.90
CA ILE A 183 -33.08 6.21 -6.59
C ILE A 183 -33.02 5.89 -8.08
N PHE A 184 -33.92 6.50 -8.85
CA PHE A 184 -34.04 6.27 -10.28
C PHE A 184 -33.64 7.51 -11.07
N GLY A 185 -32.89 7.31 -12.15
CA GLY A 185 -32.46 8.34 -13.06
C GLY A 185 -31.62 7.74 -14.18
N LYS A 186 -31.48 8.48 -15.27
CA LYS A 186 -30.53 8.13 -16.32
C LYS A 186 -29.28 8.98 -16.10
N PRO A 187 -28.10 8.37 -15.87
CA PRO A 187 -26.86 9.11 -15.89
C PRO A 187 -26.67 9.68 -17.29
N GLU A 188 -26.46 10.99 -17.38
CA GLU A 188 -26.24 11.63 -18.67
C GLU A 188 -24.76 11.64 -19.03
N LYS A 189 -24.52 11.36 -20.29
CA LYS A 189 -23.42 11.63 -21.24
C LYS A 189 -21.94 11.84 -20.80
N ILE A 190 -21.57 11.92 -19.54
CA ILE A 190 -20.15 12.10 -19.16
C ILE A 190 -19.35 10.81 -19.34
N CYS A 191 -20.01 9.69 -19.54
CA CYS A 191 -19.39 8.37 -19.65
C CYS A 191 -19.50 7.81 -21.08
N GLU A 192 -18.86 8.47 -22.01
CA GLU A 192 -18.55 7.87 -23.33
C GLU A 192 -17.31 6.94 -23.23
N GLU A 193 -16.65 6.86 -22.08
CA GLU A 193 -15.49 6.01 -21.88
C GLU A 193 -15.90 4.59 -21.52
N ASN A 194 -15.34 3.61 -22.22
CA ASN A 194 -15.52 2.17 -21.99
C ASN A 194 -14.76 1.66 -20.74
N ALA A 195 -14.79 2.42 -19.66
CA ALA A 195 -14.18 1.96 -18.42
C ALA A 195 -15.13 1.00 -17.70
N ASP A 196 -14.70 -0.24 -17.53
CA ASP A 196 -15.47 -1.24 -16.78
C ASP A 196 -15.36 -0.96 -15.28
N PHE A 197 -16.47 -0.56 -14.68
CA PHE A 197 -16.61 -0.43 -13.24
C PHE A 197 -17.45 -1.57 -12.67
N LEU A 198 -16.89 -2.32 -11.75
CA LEU A 198 -17.63 -3.25 -10.90
C LEU A 198 -17.84 -2.60 -9.54
N ILE A 199 -19.10 -2.40 -9.15
CA ILE A 199 -19.47 -1.79 -7.88
C ILE A 199 -20.17 -2.85 -7.05
N SER A 200 -19.63 -3.15 -5.87
CA SER A 200 -20.22 -4.09 -4.92
C SER A 200 -20.36 -3.44 -3.55
N LYS A 201 -21.44 -3.79 -2.88
CA LYS A 201 -21.70 -3.46 -1.48
C LYS A 201 -21.55 -4.71 -0.66
N VAL A 202 -20.82 -4.61 0.44
CA VAL A 202 -20.68 -5.68 1.42
C VAL A 202 -21.15 -5.15 2.76
N THR A 203 -22.04 -5.87 3.40
CA THR A 203 -22.54 -5.52 4.74
C THR A 203 -21.61 -6.09 5.82
N LEU A 204 -21.63 -5.48 7.01
CA LEU A 204 -20.87 -5.99 8.15
C LEU A 204 -21.23 -7.45 8.49
N GLY A 205 -22.51 -7.80 8.34
CA GLY A 205 -22.98 -9.18 8.57
C GLY A 205 -22.36 -10.18 7.60
N GLU A 206 -22.28 -9.85 6.32
CA GLU A 206 -21.62 -10.69 5.31
C GLU A 206 -20.13 -10.83 5.56
N LEU A 207 -19.45 -9.76 5.99
CA LEU A 207 -18.03 -9.82 6.36
C LEU A 207 -17.79 -10.76 7.55
N VAL A 208 -18.57 -10.61 8.61
CA VAL A 208 -18.47 -11.47 9.80
C VAL A 208 -18.78 -12.92 9.45
N GLN A 209 -19.80 -13.16 8.65
CA GLN A 209 -20.14 -14.52 8.21
C GLN A 209 -19.04 -15.14 7.37
N GLY A 210 -18.44 -14.36 6.45
CA GLY A 210 -17.29 -14.79 5.66
C GLY A 210 -16.09 -15.15 6.55
N GLU A 211 -15.78 -14.31 7.54
CA GLU A 211 -14.67 -14.57 8.47
C GLU A 211 -14.91 -15.83 9.32
N ILE A 212 -16.13 -16.06 9.78
CA ILE A 212 -16.49 -17.29 10.53
C ILE A 212 -16.31 -18.52 9.63
N LEU A 213 -16.73 -18.45 8.37
CA LEU A 213 -16.56 -19.57 7.44
C LEU A 213 -15.09 -19.85 7.17
N ASP A 214 -14.28 -18.81 6.93
CA ASP A 214 -12.84 -18.95 6.71
C ASP A 214 -12.12 -19.54 7.93
N GLN A 215 -12.48 -19.10 9.14
CA GLN A 215 -11.93 -19.67 10.38
C GLN A 215 -12.34 -21.13 10.56
N THR A 216 -13.58 -21.47 10.25
CA THR A 216 -14.08 -22.84 10.32
C THR A 216 -13.34 -23.73 9.32
N ASP A 217 -13.17 -23.29 8.09
CA ASP A 217 -12.41 -24.01 7.06
C ASP A 217 -10.94 -24.19 7.45
N ALA A 218 -10.33 -23.16 8.04
CA ALA A 218 -8.96 -23.24 8.54
C ALA A 218 -8.82 -24.26 9.67
N GLN A 219 -9.77 -24.29 10.62
CA GLN A 219 -9.79 -25.28 11.70
C GLN A 219 -10.01 -26.71 11.18
N LEU A 220 -10.90 -26.88 10.20
CA LEU A 220 -11.12 -28.19 9.56
C LEU A 220 -9.87 -28.67 8.83
N ARG A 221 -9.18 -27.78 8.11
CA ARG A 221 -7.90 -28.11 7.47
C ARG A 221 -6.83 -28.48 8.49
N GLU A 222 -6.72 -27.73 9.59
CA GLU A 222 -5.75 -28.03 10.64
C GLU A 222 -6.05 -29.39 11.31
N ALA A 223 -7.32 -29.68 11.61
CA ALA A 223 -7.74 -30.98 12.13
C ALA A 223 -7.41 -32.10 11.16
N PHE A 224 -7.70 -31.91 9.87
CA PHE A 224 -7.35 -32.86 8.82
C PHE A 224 -5.84 -33.12 8.76
N PHE A 225 -5.00 -32.07 8.87
CA PHE A 225 -3.54 -32.24 8.87
C PHE A 225 -3.00 -32.88 10.16
N ARG A 226 -3.68 -32.72 11.30
CA ARG A 226 -3.31 -33.42 12.56
C ARG A 226 -3.57 -34.92 12.48
N GLU A 227 -4.61 -35.35 11.73
CA GLU A 227 -4.95 -36.72 11.50
C GLU A 227 -4.31 -37.29 10.22
N TRP A 228 -3.45 -36.49 9.56
CA TRP A 228 -2.80 -36.91 8.32
C TRP A 228 -1.84 -38.07 8.56
N ASP A 229 -2.13 -39.19 7.92
CA ASP A 229 -1.24 -40.33 7.90
C ASP A 229 -0.33 -40.24 6.65
N SER A 230 0.97 -40.05 6.88
CA SER A 230 1.95 -39.92 5.81
C SER A 230 2.19 -41.20 5.00
N GLU A 231 1.81 -42.34 5.54
CA GLU A 231 1.95 -43.67 4.86
C GLU A 231 0.71 -44.01 4.04
N LYS A 232 -0.42 -43.40 4.32
CA LYS A 232 -1.67 -43.64 3.63
C LYS A 232 -1.73 -42.92 2.29
N ILE A 233 -2.05 -43.62 1.24
CA ILE A 233 -2.29 -43.07 -0.09
C ILE A 233 -3.75 -42.61 -0.16
N TYR A 234 -3.98 -41.31 -0.22
CA TYR A 234 -5.32 -40.71 -0.30
C TYR A 234 -5.83 -40.67 -1.76
N ASP A 235 -4.92 -40.39 -2.72
CA ASP A 235 -5.22 -40.38 -4.15
C ASP A 235 -3.98 -40.79 -4.96
N GLU A 236 -4.09 -41.90 -5.65
CA GLU A 236 -2.98 -42.49 -6.43
C GLU A 236 -2.65 -41.63 -7.67
N ASN A 237 -3.64 -40.98 -8.29
CA ASN A 237 -3.42 -40.15 -9.47
C ASN A 237 -2.65 -38.89 -9.10
N ILE A 238 -3.06 -38.25 -8.01
CA ILE A 238 -2.35 -37.04 -7.50
C ILE A 238 -0.94 -37.43 -7.07
N ARG A 239 -0.75 -38.57 -6.42
CA ARG A 239 0.56 -39.08 -6.04
C ARG A 239 1.49 -39.26 -7.24
N GLN A 240 1.01 -39.87 -8.33
CA GLN A 240 1.82 -40.03 -9.53
C GLN A 240 2.19 -38.70 -10.17
N VAL A 241 1.24 -37.78 -10.31
CA VAL A 241 1.50 -36.41 -10.84
C VAL A 241 2.51 -35.65 -9.98
N LEU A 242 2.39 -35.75 -8.67
CA LEU A 242 3.34 -35.11 -7.74
C LEU A 242 4.71 -35.76 -7.85
N LYS A 243 4.79 -37.10 -7.90
CA LYS A 243 6.04 -37.85 -8.06
C LYS A 243 6.78 -37.45 -9.33
N GLU A 244 6.09 -37.38 -10.47
CA GLU A 244 6.67 -36.91 -11.73
C GLU A 244 7.22 -35.48 -11.64
N LYS A 245 6.50 -34.61 -10.95
CA LYS A 245 6.94 -33.21 -10.74
C LYS A 245 8.13 -33.09 -9.78
N PHE A 246 8.16 -33.87 -8.71
CA PHE A 246 9.24 -33.83 -7.72
C PHE A 246 10.49 -34.61 -8.18
N ASP A 247 10.33 -35.66 -8.96
CA ASP A 247 11.44 -36.40 -9.55
C ASP A 247 12.01 -35.67 -10.80
N PHE A 248 11.36 -34.57 -11.25
CA PHE A 248 11.88 -33.80 -12.36
C PHE A 248 13.20 -33.15 -12.00
N SER A 249 14.26 -33.63 -12.65
CA SER A 249 15.58 -33.00 -12.57
C SER A 249 15.73 -31.95 -13.69
N TYR A 250 15.93 -30.72 -13.31
CA TYR A 250 16.10 -29.64 -14.28
C TYR A 250 17.38 -29.85 -15.12
N PRO A 251 17.28 -30.04 -16.44
CA PRO A 251 18.43 -30.43 -17.28
C PRO A 251 19.57 -29.42 -17.27
N TYR A 252 19.25 -28.18 -16.92
CA TYR A 252 20.20 -27.07 -16.89
C TYR A 252 20.54 -26.60 -15.47
N ALA A 253 20.43 -27.49 -14.46
CA ALA A 253 20.72 -27.15 -13.06
C ALA A 253 22.14 -26.60 -12.88
N TYR A 254 23.10 -27.07 -13.69
CA TYR A 254 24.47 -26.58 -13.69
C TYR A 254 24.60 -25.08 -14.04
N LEU A 255 23.64 -24.51 -14.78
CA LEU A 255 23.62 -23.07 -15.11
C LEU A 255 23.33 -22.20 -13.88
N ARG A 256 22.78 -22.75 -12.81
CA ARG A 256 22.50 -22.02 -11.58
C ARG A 256 23.77 -21.52 -10.89
N GLU A 257 24.89 -22.20 -11.08
CA GLU A 257 26.18 -21.85 -10.51
C GLU A 257 26.96 -20.88 -11.39
N LEU A 258 26.49 -20.66 -12.64
CA LEU A 258 27.14 -19.72 -13.55
C LEU A 258 26.69 -18.28 -13.24
N PRO A 259 27.62 -17.40 -12.87
CA PRO A 259 27.27 -16.00 -12.62
C PRO A 259 26.83 -15.31 -13.91
N VAL A 260 25.66 -14.69 -13.90
CA VAL A 260 25.10 -13.94 -15.05
C VAL A 260 25.92 -12.69 -15.38
N LYS A 261 26.57 -12.11 -14.39
CA LYS A 261 27.52 -10.99 -14.53
C LYS A 261 28.71 -11.26 -13.65
N VAL A 262 29.90 -11.19 -14.23
CA VAL A 262 31.18 -11.32 -13.52
C VAL A 262 31.94 -10.02 -13.70
N SER A 263 32.37 -9.41 -12.60
CA SER A 263 33.24 -8.24 -12.67
C SER A 263 34.64 -8.61 -13.12
N VAL A 264 35.35 -7.66 -13.76
CA VAL A 264 36.75 -7.88 -14.17
C VAL A 264 37.67 -8.25 -12.99
N SER A 265 37.38 -7.73 -11.80
CA SER A 265 38.04 -8.03 -10.55
C SER A 265 37.87 -9.49 -10.10
N GLU A 266 36.66 -10.02 -10.34
CA GLU A 266 36.28 -11.39 -9.98
C GLU A 266 36.90 -12.42 -10.95
N LEU A 267 36.94 -12.08 -12.25
CA LEU A 267 37.67 -12.87 -13.24
C LEU A 267 39.21 -12.94 -12.94
N LYS A 268 39.79 -11.82 -12.52
CA LYS A 268 41.17 -11.81 -12.09
C LYS A 268 41.37 -12.69 -10.85
N LYS A 269 40.50 -12.60 -9.83
CA LYS A 269 40.60 -13.47 -8.64
C LYS A 269 40.50 -14.96 -8.99
N ARG A 270 39.58 -15.35 -9.88
CA ARG A 270 39.47 -16.76 -10.33
C ARG A 270 40.69 -17.21 -11.05
N LYS A 271 41.27 -16.37 -11.91
CA LYS A 271 42.51 -16.71 -12.62
C LYS A 271 43.67 -16.90 -11.68
N TYR A 272 43.82 -16.07 -10.64
CA TYR A 272 44.84 -16.23 -9.62
C TYR A 272 44.60 -17.46 -8.76
N ALA A 273 43.36 -17.80 -8.39
CA ALA A 273 43.07 -19.01 -7.65
C ALA A 273 43.41 -20.29 -8.46
N ASP A 274 43.06 -20.30 -9.75
CA ASP A 274 43.44 -21.41 -10.65
C ASP A 274 44.97 -21.54 -10.87
N GLU A 275 45.71 -20.43 -10.79
CA GLU A 275 47.16 -20.42 -10.85
C GLU A 275 47.78 -20.90 -9.52
N GLU A 276 47.22 -20.50 -8.37
CA GLU A 276 47.62 -20.97 -7.04
C GLU A 276 47.36 -22.47 -6.84
N GLU A 277 46.21 -23.01 -7.31
CA GLU A 277 45.96 -24.46 -7.28
C GLU A 277 46.91 -25.24 -8.17
N LYS A 278 47.34 -24.68 -9.30
CA LYS A 278 48.34 -25.33 -10.16
C LYS A 278 49.75 -25.23 -9.57
N GLU A 279 50.09 -24.14 -8.90
CA GLU A 279 51.39 -24.04 -8.20
C GLU A 279 51.44 -24.89 -6.95
N SER A 280 50.33 -25.01 -6.17
CA SER A 280 50.30 -25.88 -5.00
C SER A 280 50.43 -27.38 -5.35
N ALA A 281 50.01 -27.76 -6.56
CA ALA A 281 50.20 -29.12 -7.06
C ALA A 281 51.65 -29.44 -7.50
N LEU A 282 52.47 -28.41 -7.70
CA LEU A 282 53.85 -28.56 -8.13
C LEU A 282 54.88 -28.51 -6.99
N TYR A 283 54.50 -27.97 -5.80
CA TYR A 283 55.38 -27.87 -4.65
C TYR A 283 54.75 -28.45 -3.39
N PRO A 284 55.46 -29.27 -2.59
CA PRO A 284 54.93 -29.78 -1.33
C PRO A 284 54.81 -28.63 -0.29
N GLU A 285 53.73 -28.71 0.55
CA GLU A 285 53.33 -27.68 1.54
C GLU A 285 54.48 -27.14 2.42
N SER A 286 55.54 -27.91 2.65
CA SER A 286 56.69 -27.51 3.45
C SER A 286 57.59 -26.43 2.80
N GLU A 287 57.53 -26.28 1.47
CA GLU A 287 58.33 -25.26 0.76
C GLU A 287 57.57 -23.96 0.54
N MET A 288 56.20 -24.01 0.44
CA MET A 288 55.38 -22.81 0.27
C MET A 288 55.43 -21.86 1.47
N VAL A 289 55.56 -22.36 2.69
CA VAL A 289 55.68 -21.53 3.91
C VAL A 289 56.95 -20.68 3.91
N GLN A 290 58.04 -21.14 3.29
CA GLN A 290 59.27 -20.37 3.20
C GLN A 290 59.25 -19.28 2.14
N ILE A 291 58.50 -19.47 1.03
CA ILE A 291 58.37 -18.47 -0.04
C ILE A 291 57.47 -17.30 0.40
N LEU A 292 56.36 -17.60 1.09
CA LEU A 292 55.46 -16.56 1.62
C LEU A 292 56.10 -15.72 2.74
N SER A 293 57.05 -16.26 3.51
CA SER A 293 57.78 -15.49 4.53
C SER A 293 58.81 -14.53 3.95
N LEU A 294 59.25 -14.73 2.71
CA LEU A 294 60.18 -13.86 1.99
C LEU A 294 59.47 -12.68 1.29
N ILE A 295 58.23 -12.79 0.96
CA ILE A 295 57.44 -11.74 0.29
C ILE A 295 56.91 -10.70 1.31
N HIS A 296 56.84 -11.02 2.59
CA HIS A 296 56.38 -10.11 3.67
C HIS A 296 57.53 -9.31 4.36
N ILE A 297 58.74 -9.36 3.85
CA ILE A 297 59.86 -8.50 4.27
C ILE A 297 60.03 -7.37 3.25
#